data_f3b63ad54a4fb85f187e066f6aaed646
#
_entry.id   f3b63ad54a4fb85f187e066f6aaed646
#
_cell.length_a   1.000
_cell.length_b   1.000
_cell.length_c   1.000
_cell.angle_alpha   90.00
_cell.angle_beta   90.00
_cell.angle_gamma   90.00
#
_symmetry.space_group_name_H-M   'P 1'
#
loop_
_entity.id
_entity.type
_entity.pdbx_description
1 polymer ?
#
loop_
_entity_poly.entity_id
_entity_poly.type
_entity_poly.pdbx_seq_one_letter_code
_entity_poly.pdbx_strand_id
1 'polypeptide(L)'
;VPFLRPNELASDTAGTYEVLLHAIEFYEKAGYYPDTLVLLQATSPFRTSHHIEEALKQYDTTCEMLVSVKETKSNPYYVLREENQEGWLVKCKEGNFIRRQDCPKVYELNGAIYIIDVATLKSKTLQNFTKIKKFIMDEKSSHDIDNPIDWLVAEALIQNNKEI
;
A
#
# COMPACT_ATOMS: atom_id res chain seq x y z
N VAL A 1 13.22 -0.15 -19.46
CA VAL A 1 12.52 -1.32 -18.91
C VAL A 1 13.24 -2.57 -19.42
N PRO A 2 13.72 -3.46 -18.56
CA PRO A 2 14.56 -4.60 -18.98
C PRO A 2 13.75 -5.74 -19.64
N PHE A 3 12.42 -5.79 -19.43
CA PHE A 3 11.53 -6.78 -20.02
C PHE A 3 10.13 -6.21 -20.24
N LEU A 4 9.37 -6.84 -21.12
CA LEU A 4 7.93 -6.58 -21.29
C LEU A 4 7.14 -7.56 -20.43
N ARG A 5 6.09 -7.06 -19.78
CA ARG A 5 5.14 -7.90 -19.06
C ARG A 5 4.32 -8.70 -20.09
N PRO A 6 4.20 -10.04 -19.93
CA PRO A 6 3.36 -10.86 -20.79
C PRO A 6 1.90 -10.37 -20.81
N ASN A 7 1.20 -10.57 -21.92
CA ASN A 7 -0.17 -10.07 -22.10
C ASN A 7 -1.14 -10.61 -21.04
N GLU A 8 -0.98 -11.87 -20.64
CA GLU A 8 -1.79 -12.50 -19.58
C GLU A 8 -1.62 -11.83 -18.21
N LEU A 9 -0.43 -11.26 -17.93
CA LEU A 9 -0.15 -10.50 -16.71
C LEU A 9 -0.44 -9.00 -16.86
N ALA A 10 -0.84 -8.55 -18.04
CA ALA A 10 -1.19 -7.15 -18.33
C ALA A 10 -2.71 -6.93 -18.43
N SER A 11 -3.52 -7.94 -18.11
CA SER A 11 -4.97 -7.85 -18.08
C SER A 11 -5.47 -7.18 -16.79
N ASP A 12 -6.71 -6.66 -16.81
CA ASP A 12 -7.38 -6.05 -15.66
C ASP A 12 -7.63 -7.06 -14.51
N THR A 13 -7.53 -8.37 -14.80
CA THR A 13 -7.70 -9.45 -13.82
C THR A 13 -6.39 -9.99 -13.28
N ALA A 14 -5.24 -9.54 -13.79
CA ALA A 14 -3.93 -10.00 -13.32
C ALA A 14 -3.63 -9.44 -11.94
N GLY A 15 -3.35 -10.32 -10.98
CA GLY A 15 -2.98 -9.94 -9.61
C GLY A 15 -1.56 -9.36 -9.55
N THR A 16 -1.34 -8.46 -8.61
CA THR A 16 -0.01 -7.90 -8.34
C THR A 16 1.00 -9.00 -8.00
N TYR A 17 0.58 -10.04 -7.31
CA TYR A 17 1.43 -11.15 -6.86
C TYR A 17 2.13 -11.85 -8.04
N GLU A 18 1.39 -12.25 -9.06
CA GLU A 18 1.91 -12.93 -10.26
C GLU A 18 2.88 -12.05 -11.04
N VAL A 19 2.59 -10.75 -11.11
CA VAL A 19 3.48 -9.77 -11.76
C VAL A 19 4.81 -9.65 -11.03
N LEU A 20 4.80 -9.65 -9.70
CA LEU A 20 6.03 -9.59 -8.90
C LEU A 20 6.86 -10.86 -9.04
N LEU A 21 6.23 -12.04 -9.03
CA LEU A 21 6.92 -13.31 -9.26
C LEU A 21 7.56 -13.37 -10.64
N HIS A 22 6.85 -12.94 -11.70
CA HIS A 22 7.39 -12.86 -13.03
C HIS A 22 8.64 -11.97 -13.12
N ALA A 23 8.61 -10.81 -12.44
CA ALA A 23 9.77 -9.92 -12.41
C ALA A 23 10.97 -10.57 -11.71
N ILE A 24 10.76 -11.25 -10.58
CA ILE A 24 11.81 -11.98 -9.86
C ILE A 24 12.40 -13.09 -10.76
N GLU A 25 11.56 -13.90 -11.38
CA GLU A 25 12.01 -14.99 -12.27
C GLU A 25 12.84 -14.46 -13.46
N PHE A 26 12.47 -13.31 -14.01
CA PHE A 26 13.25 -12.69 -15.09
C PHE A 26 14.67 -12.38 -14.63
N TYR A 27 14.85 -11.76 -13.47
CA TYR A 27 16.16 -11.43 -12.95
C TYR A 27 16.97 -12.67 -12.53
N GLU A 28 16.33 -13.69 -11.97
CA GLU A 28 16.98 -14.95 -11.61
C GLU A 28 17.51 -15.70 -12.84
N LYS A 29 16.74 -15.72 -13.93
CA LYS A 29 17.19 -16.28 -15.23
C LYS A 29 18.38 -15.52 -15.81
N ALA A 30 18.52 -14.24 -15.46
CA ALA A 30 19.69 -13.42 -15.81
C ALA A 30 20.87 -13.55 -14.83
N GLY A 31 20.76 -14.42 -13.80
CA GLY A 31 21.79 -14.66 -12.79
C GLY A 31 21.80 -13.68 -11.63
N TYR A 32 20.75 -12.86 -11.50
CA TYR A 32 20.60 -11.93 -10.37
C TYR A 32 19.50 -12.41 -9.42
N TYR A 33 19.84 -12.63 -8.15
CA TYR A 33 18.98 -13.19 -7.12
C TYR A 33 18.69 -12.13 -6.05
N PRO A 34 17.60 -11.35 -6.18
CA PRO A 34 17.28 -10.32 -5.20
C PRO A 34 16.77 -10.92 -3.88
N ASP A 35 17.21 -10.37 -2.75
CA ASP A 35 16.66 -10.72 -1.42
C ASP A 35 15.44 -9.87 -1.09
N THR A 36 15.37 -8.65 -1.65
CA THR A 36 14.33 -7.66 -1.37
C THR A 36 13.80 -7.08 -2.66
N LEU A 37 12.48 -6.90 -2.72
CA LEU A 37 11.78 -6.25 -3.81
C LEU A 37 11.12 -4.96 -3.30
N VAL A 38 11.29 -3.87 -4.04
CA VAL A 38 10.58 -2.61 -3.78
C VAL A 38 9.55 -2.39 -4.87
N LEU A 39 8.27 -2.44 -4.50
CA LEU A 39 7.16 -2.10 -5.40
C LEU A 39 6.72 -0.66 -5.15
N LEU A 40 6.70 0.14 -6.20
CA LEU A 40 6.25 1.52 -6.22
C LEU A 40 5.08 1.65 -7.19
N GLN A 41 3.88 1.93 -6.70
CA GLN A 41 2.73 2.12 -7.59
C GLN A 41 2.82 3.46 -8.32
N ALA A 42 2.42 3.47 -9.59
CA ALA A 42 2.48 4.65 -10.46
C ALA A 42 1.44 5.72 -10.09
N THR A 43 0.38 5.31 -9.42
CA THR A 43 -0.76 6.14 -9.01
C THR A 43 -0.51 7.03 -7.80
N SER A 44 0.67 6.96 -7.16
CA SER A 44 1.05 7.75 -5.97
C SER A 44 2.01 8.90 -6.36
N PRO A 45 1.50 10.04 -6.89
CA PRO A 45 2.32 11.08 -7.54
C PRO A 45 3.15 11.92 -6.55
N PHE A 46 2.80 11.94 -5.27
CA PHE A 46 3.48 12.77 -4.26
C PHE A 46 4.52 11.98 -3.43
N ARG A 47 4.75 10.71 -3.75
CA ARG A 47 5.87 9.97 -3.21
C ARG A 47 7.19 10.57 -3.71
N THR A 48 8.15 10.76 -2.80
CA THR A 48 9.49 11.28 -3.09
C THR A 48 10.56 10.22 -2.85
N SER A 49 11.78 10.45 -3.33
CA SER A 49 12.95 9.62 -3.01
C SER A 49 13.21 9.54 -1.51
N HIS A 50 13.00 10.64 -0.78
CA HIS A 50 13.14 10.69 0.68
C HIS A 50 12.23 9.69 1.39
N HIS A 51 10.96 9.55 0.96
CA HIS A 51 10.05 8.55 1.54
C HIS A 51 10.56 7.13 1.31
N ILE A 52 11.13 6.84 0.12
CA ILE A 52 11.69 5.52 -0.19
C ILE A 52 12.92 5.23 0.68
N GLU A 53 13.83 6.20 0.81
CA GLU A 53 15.03 6.09 1.63
C GLU A 53 14.70 5.86 3.11
N GLU A 54 13.75 6.61 3.66
CA GLU A 54 13.32 6.45 5.05
C GLU A 54 12.58 5.11 5.29
N ALA A 55 11.79 4.66 4.32
CA ALA A 55 11.16 3.35 4.39
C ALA A 55 12.21 2.22 4.38
N LEU A 56 13.22 2.31 3.50
CA LEU A 56 14.33 1.35 3.43
C LEU A 56 15.14 1.30 4.73
N LYS A 57 15.37 2.43 5.39
CA LYS A 57 16.06 2.47 6.71
C LYS A 57 15.27 1.77 7.82
N GLN A 58 13.93 1.78 7.73
CA GLN A 58 13.05 1.14 8.71
C GLN A 58 12.78 -0.34 8.41
N TYR A 59 13.03 -0.76 7.17
CA TYR A 59 12.93 -2.17 6.79
C TYR A 59 14.06 -2.98 7.42
N ASP A 60 13.71 -4.14 7.94
CA ASP A 60 14.69 -5.15 8.36
C ASP A 60 14.19 -6.55 7.98
N THR A 61 15.12 -7.49 7.89
CA THR A 61 14.86 -8.88 7.45
C THR A 61 14.02 -9.71 8.43
N THR A 62 13.62 -9.15 9.57
CA THR A 62 12.72 -9.81 10.54
C THR A 62 11.26 -9.66 10.15
N CYS A 63 10.93 -8.71 9.25
CA CYS A 63 9.59 -8.54 8.71
C CYS A 63 9.48 -9.13 7.29
N GLU A 64 8.29 -9.60 6.97
CA GLU A 64 7.96 -10.14 5.65
C GLU A 64 7.71 -9.03 4.64
N MET A 65 7.22 -7.90 5.13
CA MET A 65 6.97 -6.70 4.33
C MET A 65 6.97 -5.46 5.22
N LEU A 66 7.49 -4.35 4.67
CA LEU A 66 7.16 -3.01 5.15
C LEU A 66 6.30 -2.34 4.09
N VAL A 67 5.20 -1.73 4.52
CA VAL A 67 4.24 -1.07 3.62
C VAL A 67 3.96 0.35 4.07
N SER A 68 3.86 1.27 3.13
CA SER A 68 3.45 2.64 3.42
C SER A 68 1.96 2.73 3.72
N VAL A 69 1.63 3.56 4.71
CA VAL A 69 0.29 3.74 5.22
C VAL A 69 0.02 5.21 5.56
N LYS A 70 -1.26 5.59 5.63
CA LYS A 70 -1.72 6.80 6.33
C LYS A 70 -2.58 6.42 7.55
N GLU A 71 -2.65 7.28 8.55
CA GLU A 71 -3.63 7.14 9.63
C GLU A 71 -5.02 7.48 9.06
N THR A 72 -5.95 6.52 9.08
CA THR A 72 -7.28 6.74 8.49
C THR A 72 -8.23 7.45 9.42
N LYS A 73 -9.06 8.35 8.85
CA LYS A 73 -10.21 8.95 9.53
C LYS A 73 -11.42 8.01 9.57
N SER A 74 -11.43 7.00 8.70
CA SER A 74 -12.48 5.97 8.59
C SER A 74 -12.24 4.83 9.58
N ASN A 75 -12.35 5.14 10.87
CA ASN A 75 -12.03 4.21 11.95
C ASN A 75 -13.13 3.14 12.13
N PRO A 76 -12.84 1.83 12.05
CA PRO A 76 -13.83 0.77 12.15
C PRO A 76 -14.46 0.62 13.54
N TYR A 77 -13.85 1.17 14.58
CA TYR A 77 -14.45 1.20 15.92
C TYR A 77 -15.48 2.32 16.08
N TYR A 78 -15.53 3.31 15.18
CA TYR A 78 -16.33 4.51 15.38
C TYR A 78 -17.26 4.85 14.21
N VAL A 79 -16.75 4.98 12.98
CA VAL A 79 -17.53 5.50 11.85
C VAL A 79 -17.95 4.41 10.84
N LEU A 80 -17.18 3.32 10.70
CA LEU A 80 -17.53 2.27 9.74
C LEU A 80 -18.60 1.34 10.31
N ARG A 81 -19.46 0.89 9.43
CA ARG A 81 -20.52 -0.09 9.72
C ARG A 81 -20.55 -1.15 8.63
N GLU A 82 -20.96 -2.34 8.99
CA GLU A 82 -21.26 -3.45 8.09
C GLU A 82 -22.76 -3.68 8.05
N GLU A 83 -23.28 -4.14 6.92
CA GLU A 83 -24.67 -4.58 6.84
C GLU A 83 -24.75 -6.05 7.22
N ASN A 84 -25.63 -6.38 8.17
CA ASN A 84 -25.89 -7.77 8.56
C ASN A 84 -26.90 -8.43 7.61
N GLN A 85 -27.17 -9.71 7.80
CA GLN A 85 -28.08 -10.49 6.95
C GLN A 85 -29.55 -9.98 6.97
N GLU A 86 -29.92 -9.18 7.97
CA GLU A 86 -31.24 -8.61 8.15
C GLU A 86 -31.35 -7.18 7.57
N GLY A 87 -30.24 -6.64 6.98
CA GLY A 87 -30.21 -5.29 6.40
C GLY A 87 -29.93 -4.17 7.42
N TRP A 88 -29.49 -4.49 8.65
CA TRP A 88 -29.16 -3.48 9.65
C TRP A 88 -27.67 -3.15 9.65
N LEU A 89 -27.36 -1.87 9.85
CA LEU A 89 -25.96 -1.41 10.02
C LEU A 89 -25.46 -1.72 11.44
N VAL A 90 -24.47 -2.59 11.53
CA VAL A 90 -23.79 -2.98 12.77
C VAL A 90 -22.36 -2.47 12.80
N LYS A 91 -21.70 -2.47 13.97
CA LYS A 91 -20.29 -2.07 14.12
C LYS A 91 -19.38 -3.08 13.40
N CYS A 92 -18.38 -2.57 12.65
CA CYS A 92 -17.32 -3.41 12.06
C CYS A 92 -16.40 -4.02 13.13
N LYS A 93 -16.14 -3.27 14.20
CA LYS A 93 -15.32 -3.72 15.34
C LYS A 93 -15.97 -3.34 16.66
N GLU A 94 -15.94 -4.29 17.61
CA GLU A 94 -16.43 -4.05 18.97
C GLU A 94 -15.52 -3.08 19.74
N GLY A 95 -16.14 -2.21 20.53
CA GLY A 95 -15.48 -1.23 21.38
C GLY A 95 -16.46 -0.23 21.95
N ASN A 96 -16.18 0.29 23.16
CA ASN A 96 -17.00 1.27 23.86
C ASN A 96 -16.32 2.65 23.84
N PHE A 97 -16.10 3.19 22.63
CA PHE A 97 -15.50 4.52 22.46
C PHE A 97 -16.59 5.56 22.23
N ILE A 98 -16.58 6.62 23.05
CA ILE A 98 -17.55 7.73 22.96
C ILE A 98 -17.03 8.80 22.00
N ARG A 99 -15.71 9.00 21.93
CA ARG A 99 -15.08 10.00 21.08
C ARG A 99 -14.09 9.33 20.11
N ARG A 100 -13.95 9.89 18.92
CA ARG A 100 -13.02 9.39 17.90
C ARG A 100 -11.58 9.30 18.40
N GLN A 101 -11.12 10.31 19.15
CA GLN A 101 -9.75 10.37 19.66
C GLN A 101 -9.41 9.30 20.70
N ASP A 102 -10.41 8.66 21.28
CA ASP A 102 -10.22 7.58 22.26
C ASP A 102 -10.10 6.21 21.60
N CYS A 103 -10.41 6.14 20.29
CA CYS A 103 -10.28 4.90 19.52
C CYS A 103 -8.81 4.56 19.25
N PRO A 104 -8.47 3.27 19.15
CA PRO A 104 -7.17 2.85 18.65
C PRO A 104 -6.89 3.43 17.27
N LYS A 105 -5.63 3.81 17.01
CA LYS A 105 -5.20 4.23 15.68
C LYS A 105 -5.34 3.08 14.71
N VAL A 106 -5.87 3.38 13.54
CA VAL A 106 -6.03 2.43 12.42
C VAL A 106 -5.36 3.03 11.20
N TYR A 107 -4.72 2.18 10.42
CA TYR A 107 -3.93 2.57 9.28
C TYR A 107 -4.52 2.00 8.01
N GLU A 108 -4.53 2.82 6.97
CA GLU A 108 -4.96 2.50 5.62
C GLU A 108 -3.73 2.38 4.73
N LEU A 109 -3.63 1.31 3.95
CA LEU A 109 -2.58 1.16 2.94
C LEU A 109 -2.78 2.23 1.87
N ASN A 110 -1.73 2.99 1.56
CA ASN A 110 -1.80 4.08 0.60
C ASN A 110 -1.19 3.75 -0.78
N GLY A 111 -0.80 2.49 -0.98
CA GLY A 111 -0.28 2.03 -2.27
C GLY A 111 1.13 2.51 -2.63
N ALA A 112 1.69 3.50 -1.93
CA ALA A 112 2.86 4.20 -2.40
C ALA A 112 4.15 3.36 -2.39
N ILE A 113 4.43 2.63 -1.31
CA ILE A 113 5.69 1.89 -1.11
C ILE A 113 5.41 0.53 -0.48
N TYR A 114 5.94 -0.52 -1.10
CA TYR A 114 6.00 -1.86 -0.52
C TYR A 114 7.45 -2.34 -0.59
N ILE A 115 8.03 -2.74 0.53
CA ILE A 115 9.35 -3.36 0.60
C ILE A 115 9.13 -4.79 1.08
N ILE A 116 9.43 -5.77 0.25
CA ILE A 116 8.97 -7.15 0.39
C ILE A 116 10.17 -8.09 0.44
N ASP A 117 10.17 -9.01 1.39
CA ASP A 117 11.10 -10.14 1.44
C ASP A 117 10.79 -11.12 0.30
N VAL A 118 11.76 -11.36 -0.58
CA VAL A 118 11.57 -12.19 -1.77
C VAL A 118 11.38 -13.66 -1.41
N ALA A 119 12.05 -14.17 -0.40
CA ALA A 119 11.91 -15.56 0.02
C ALA A 119 10.49 -15.83 0.54
N THR A 120 9.95 -14.91 1.33
CA THR A 120 8.56 -14.96 1.79
C THR A 120 7.57 -14.86 0.63
N LEU A 121 7.77 -13.93 -0.31
CA LEU A 121 6.90 -13.75 -1.46
C LEU A 121 6.82 -15.00 -2.34
N LYS A 122 7.92 -15.74 -2.47
CA LYS A 122 7.95 -17.03 -3.18
C LYS A 122 7.23 -18.16 -2.44
N SER A 123 7.12 -18.07 -1.13
CA SER A 123 6.55 -19.13 -0.29
C SER A 123 5.05 -18.99 -0.04
N LYS A 124 4.51 -17.76 -0.07
CA LYS A 124 3.11 -17.46 0.21
C LYS A 124 2.65 -16.14 -0.43
N THR A 125 1.35 -16.01 -0.65
CA THR A 125 0.75 -14.80 -1.24
C THR A 125 0.77 -13.63 -0.25
N LEU A 126 0.72 -12.39 -0.78
CA LEU A 126 0.74 -11.16 0.03
C LEU A 126 -0.34 -11.11 1.12
N GLN A 127 -1.51 -11.70 0.87
CA GLN A 127 -2.62 -11.75 1.82
C GLN A 127 -2.32 -12.61 3.06
N ASN A 128 -1.36 -13.53 2.94
CA ASN A 128 -0.95 -14.46 4.01
C ASN A 128 0.26 -13.95 4.80
N PHE A 129 0.72 -12.72 4.54
CA PHE A 129 1.78 -12.10 5.30
C PHE A 129 1.26 -11.69 6.68
N THR A 130 2.05 -11.97 7.73
CA THR A 130 1.67 -11.73 9.13
C THR A 130 2.63 -10.78 9.85
N LYS A 131 3.88 -10.69 9.39
CA LYS A 131 4.91 -9.81 9.97
C LYS A 131 5.09 -8.58 9.09
N ILE A 132 4.09 -7.70 9.13
CA ILE A 132 4.06 -6.48 8.32
C ILE A 132 4.39 -5.28 9.19
N LYS A 133 5.42 -4.51 8.80
CA LYS A 133 5.74 -3.20 9.39
C LYS A 133 5.06 -2.10 8.59
N LYS A 134 4.70 -1.02 9.28
CA LYS A 134 4.14 0.17 8.65
C LYS A 134 5.19 1.27 8.52
N PHE A 135 5.16 1.98 7.40
CA PHE A 135 5.81 3.27 7.20
C PHE A 135 4.74 4.35 7.06
N ILE A 136 4.65 5.27 8.03
CA ILE A 136 3.58 6.27 8.04
C ILE A 136 3.97 7.43 7.14
N MET A 137 3.10 7.76 6.18
CA MET A 137 3.19 8.93 5.31
C MET A 137 2.06 9.92 5.66
N ASP A 138 2.30 11.20 5.40
CA ASP A 138 1.28 12.24 5.56
C ASP A 138 0.15 12.11 4.53
N GLU A 139 -0.96 12.84 4.73
CA GLU A 139 -2.16 12.74 3.89
C GLU A 139 -1.91 13.14 2.44
N LYS A 140 -1.06 14.16 2.19
CA LYS A 140 -0.73 14.60 0.84
C LYS A 140 0.14 13.58 0.10
N SER A 141 1.19 13.11 0.74
CA SER A 141 2.10 12.11 0.16
C SER A 141 1.44 10.75 -0.01
N SER A 142 0.31 10.51 0.68
CA SER A 142 -0.52 9.31 0.60
C SER A 142 -1.68 9.43 -0.40
N HIS A 143 -1.74 10.51 -1.18
CA HIS A 143 -2.79 10.66 -2.18
C HIS A 143 -2.56 9.70 -3.33
N ASP A 144 -3.56 8.89 -3.63
CA ASP A 144 -3.58 7.92 -4.72
C ASP A 144 -4.58 8.35 -5.79
N ILE A 145 -4.28 8.10 -7.07
CA ILE A 145 -5.13 8.49 -8.20
C ILE A 145 -5.82 7.25 -8.77
N ASP A 146 -7.04 7.00 -8.32
CA ASP A 146 -7.88 5.89 -8.78
C ASP A 146 -9.02 6.33 -9.70
N ASN A 147 -9.41 7.61 -9.62
CA ASN A 147 -10.54 8.15 -10.34
C ASN A 147 -10.32 9.62 -10.74
N PRO A 148 -11.21 10.21 -11.59
CA PRO A 148 -11.09 11.59 -12.04
C PRO A 148 -11.12 12.66 -10.94
N ILE A 149 -11.76 12.39 -9.80
CA ILE A 149 -11.79 13.31 -8.66
C ILE A 149 -10.43 13.36 -8.00
N ASP A 150 -9.76 12.22 -7.85
CA ASP A 150 -8.41 12.15 -7.29
C ASP A 150 -7.43 12.94 -8.16
N TRP A 151 -7.60 12.89 -9.48
CA TRP A 151 -6.80 13.69 -10.42
C TRP A 151 -6.98 15.20 -10.17
N LEU A 152 -8.21 15.67 -10.03
CA LEU A 152 -8.48 17.08 -9.73
C LEU A 152 -7.89 17.53 -8.39
N VAL A 153 -7.95 16.64 -7.38
CA VAL A 153 -7.32 16.89 -6.07
C VAL A 153 -5.80 16.98 -6.23
N ALA A 154 -5.19 16.08 -7.01
CA ALA A 154 -3.74 16.10 -7.26
C ALA A 154 -3.31 17.40 -7.96
N GLU A 155 -4.05 17.86 -8.98
CA GLU A 155 -3.78 19.15 -9.66
C GLU A 155 -3.87 20.33 -8.69
N ALA A 156 -4.90 20.38 -7.84
CA ALA A 156 -5.05 21.43 -6.83
C ALA A 156 -3.90 21.44 -5.82
N LEU A 157 -3.44 20.25 -5.38
CA LEU A 157 -2.30 20.13 -4.47
C LEU A 157 -0.97 20.59 -5.10
N ILE A 158 -0.80 20.43 -6.41
CA ILE A 158 0.38 20.91 -7.15
C ILE A 158 0.33 22.42 -7.30
N GLN A 159 -0.83 22.99 -7.64
CA GLN A 159 -0.99 24.43 -7.84
C GLN A 159 -0.72 25.21 -6.56
N ASN A 160 -1.26 24.76 -5.43
CA ASN A 160 -1.05 25.40 -4.12
C ASN A 160 0.41 25.35 -3.63
N ASN A 161 1.25 24.46 -4.16
CA ASN A 161 2.68 24.44 -3.83
C ASN A 161 3.52 25.45 -4.65
N LYS A 162 2.96 26.08 -5.67
CA LYS A 162 3.67 27.12 -6.46
C LYS A 162 3.50 28.52 -5.85
N GLU A 163 2.64 28.65 -4.84
CA GLU A 163 2.34 29.91 -4.16
C GLU A 163 3.07 30.07 -2.81
N ILE A 164 3.98 29.13 -2.45
CA ILE A 164 4.90 29.19 -1.31
C ILE A 164 6.34 29.16 -1.81
#